data_b46a3a99398ad977d63cc4d09e552dfb
#
_entry.id   b46a3a99398ad977d63cc4d09e552dfb
#
_cell.length_a   1.000
_cell.length_b   1.000
_cell.length_c   1.000
_cell.angle_alpha   90.00
_cell.angle_beta   90.00
_cell.angle_gamma   90.00
#
_symmetry.space_group_name_H-M   'P 1'
#
loop_
_entity.id
_entity.type
_entity.pdbx_description
1 polymer ?
#
loop_
_entity_poly.entity_id
_entity_poly.type
_entity_poly.pdbx_seq_one_letter_code
_entity_poly.pdbx_strand_id
1 'polypeptide(L)'
;HTNDRRQRQMCIRDRQHRLDGLNLKTALFTNLTRDHLDYHKTFKDYLNSKLILFNKLLLNKGNIIFENGISQEKELNNISKKKKLKTYKIGNENSFINLKKIQKINDKKRIHFSLLKKDYSFNSYLIGSIQIKNLLFAVLAAYLSGVKIDTILRNISKVKPVNGRLEQIGKLKNKSRVILDYAHTPDALKTVISNIKEDYPLS
;
A
#
# COMPACT_ATOMS: atom_id res chain seq x y z
N HIS A 1 15.12 -6.29 -14.87
CA HIS A 1 15.03 -4.97 -15.52
C HIS A 1 13.61 -4.52 -15.90
N THR A 2 12.62 -5.40 -15.99
CA THR A 2 11.27 -5.06 -16.48
C THR A 2 10.31 -4.55 -15.37
N ASN A 3 10.48 -4.98 -14.12
CA ASN A 3 9.58 -4.55 -13.03
C ASN A 3 9.89 -3.15 -12.49
N ASP A 4 11.15 -2.72 -12.50
CA ASP A 4 11.57 -1.39 -12.08
C ASP A 4 11.00 -0.30 -13.00
N ARG A 5 11.05 -0.52 -14.32
CA ARG A 5 10.44 0.39 -15.29
C ARG A 5 8.92 0.54 -15.09
N ARG A 6 8.22 -0.48 -14.58
CA ARG A 6 6.77 -0.40 -14.37
C ARG A 6 6.38 0.47 -13.17
N GLN A 7 7.14 0.47 -12.07
CA GLN A 7 6.85 1.31 -10.89
C GLN A 7 7.35 2.76 -11.05
N ARG A 8 8.56 2.99 -11.57
CA ARG A 8 9.03 4.32 -11.97
C ARG A 8 8.09 4.97 -13.00
N GLN A 9 7.46 4.15 -13.82
CA GLN A 9 6.56 4.60 -14.87
C GLN A 9 5.16 4.99 -14.38
N MET A 10 4.71 4.67 -13.15
CA MET A 10 3.34 5.06 -12.77
C MET A 10 3.19 6.57 -12.62
N CYS A 11 4.02 7.25 -11.83
CA CYS A 11 3.95 8.72 -11.71
C CYS A 11 4.34 9.44 -13.00
N ILE A 12 5.31 8.90 -13.75
CA ILE A 12 5.73 9.42 -15.06
C ILE A 12 4.66 9.13 -16.12
N ARG A 13 4.01 7.97 -16.08
CA ARG A 13 2.91 7.59 -16.98
C ARG A 13 1.68 8.47 -16.80
N ASP A 14 1.36 8.84 -15.57
CA ASP A 14 0.23 9.72 -15.29
C ASP A 14 0.46 11.11 -15.90
N ARG A 15 1.70 11.64 -15.82
CA ARG A 15 2.08 12.92 -16.45
C ARG A 15 2.24 12.82 -17.97
N GLN A 16 2.60 11.66 -18.49
CA GLN A 16 2.75 11.41 -19.94
C GLN A 16 1.45 10.98 -20.61
N HIS A 17 0.30 11.12 -19.95
CA HIS A 17 -1.04 10.78 -20.50
C HIS A 17 -1.18 9.33 -20.99
N ARG A 18 -0.33 8.40 -20.52
CA ARG A 18 -0.36 6.99 -20.96
C ARG A 18 -1.55 6.19 -20.40
N LEU A 19 -2.28 6.77 -19.48
CA LEU A 19 -3.49 6.21 -18.88
C LEU A 19 -4.75 6.93 -19.34
N ASP A 20 -4.64 7.88 -20.29
CA ASP A 20 -5.79 8.60 -20.83
C ASP A 20 -6.77 7.61 -21.45
N GLY A 21 -8.06 7.83 -21.22
CA GLY A 21 -9.13 6.93 -21.65
C GLY A 21 -9.50 5.84 -20.65
N LEU A 22 -8.72 5.62 -19.57
CA LEU A 22 -9.13 4.72 -18.49
C LEU A 22 -10.19 5.38 -17.60
N ASN A 23 -11.23 4.61 -17.31
CA ASN A 23 -12.31 4.98 -16.40
C ASN A 23 -12.22 4.10 -15.14
N LEU A 24 -11.59 4.60 -14.08
CA LEU A 24 -11.37 3.85 -12.85
C LEU A 24 -12.55 4.02 -11.89
N LYS A 25 -13.09 2.92 -11.38
CA LYS A 25 -14.13 2.94 -10.34
C LYS A 25 -13.56 3.10 -8.94
N THR A 26 -12.32 2.62 -8.72
CA THR A 26 -11.65 2.65 -7.42
C THR A 26 -10.18 3.04 -7.61
N ALA A 27 -9.69 3.96 -6.81
CA ALA A 27 -8.30 4.35 -6.77
C ALA A 27 -7.78 4.42 -5.33
N LEU A 28 -6.50 4.07 -5.15
CA LEU A 28 -5.84 4.01 -3.86
C LEU A 28 -4.68 4.99 -3.79
N PHE A 29 -4.57 5.70 -2.68
CA PHE A 29 -3.39 6.50 -2.34
C PHE A 29 -2.69 5.84 -1.14
N THR A 30 -1.57 5.17 -1.39
CA THR A 30 -0.88 4.39 -0.36
C THR A 30 0.08 5.23 0.47
N ASN A 31 0.95 5.99 -0.19
CA ASN A 31 1.92 6.89 0.45
C ASN A 31 2.50 7.91 -0.54
N LEU A 32 3.15 8.91 0.01
CA LEU A 32 4.02 9.83 -0.71
C LEU A 32 5.24 10.11 0.16
N THR A 33 6.39 9.58 -0.26
CA THR A 33 7.71 9.80 0.37
C THR A 33 8.58 10.64 -0.54
N ARG A 34 9.68 11.18 -0.03
CA ARG A 34 10.66 11.91 -0.84
C ARG A 34 11.40 10.92 -1.75
N ASP A 35 10.85 10.73 -2.94
CA ASP A 35 11.41 9.90 -4.00
C ASP A 35 11.18 10.60 -5.35
N HIS A 36 11.97 10.25 -6.38
CA HIS A 36 11.84 10.82 -7.73
C HIS A 36 11.98 12.33 -7.83
N LEU A 37 12.72 12.98 -6.92
CA LEU A 37 13.02 14.44 -6.99
C LEU A 37 13.98 14.78 -8.14
N ASP A 38 14.63 13.79 -8.72
CA ASP A 38 15.39 13.88 -9.95
C ASP A 38 14.51 14.18 -11.18
N TYR A 39 13.25 13.72 -11.17
CA TYR A 39 12.27 13.95 -12.22
C TYR A 39 11.28 15.08 -11.89
N HIS A 40 10.86 15.18 -10.64
CA HIS A 40 9.94 16.21 -10.15
C HIS A 40 10.73 17.33 -9.47
N LYS A 41 10.69 18.55 -10.02
CA LYS A 41 11.43 19.71 -9.49
C LYS A 41 11.08 20.03 -8.04
N THR A 42 9.85 19.74 -7.62
CA THR A 42 9.37 19.97 -6.25
C THR A 42 8.50 18.82 -5.74
N PHE A 43 8.43 18.68 -4.43
CA PHE A 43 7.49 17.73 -3.78
C PHE A 43 6.03 18.01 -4.16
N LYS A 44 5.69 19.28 -4.37
CA LYS A 44 4.35 19.68 -4.81
C LYS A 44 4.04 19.18 -6.23
N ASP A 45 5.01 19.24 -7.14
CA ASP A 45 4.85 18.71 -8.50
C ASP A 45 4.68 17.19 -8.48
N TYR A 46 5.41 16.50 -7.60
CA TYR A 46 5.27 15.06 -7.41
C TYR A 46 3.89 14.68 -6.87
N LEU A 47 3.41 15.40 -5.83
CA LEU A 47 2.05 15.22 -5.33
C LEU A 47 1.01 15.48 -6.43
N ASN A 48 1.11 16.59 -7.14
CA ASN A 48 0.19 16.94 -8.21
C ASN A 48 0.13 15.86 -9.30
N SER A 49 1.28 15.27 -9.66
CA SER A 49 1.32 14.17 -10.62
C SER A 49 0.58 12.94 -10.14
N LYS A 50 0.72 12.57 -8.85
CA LYS A 50 -0.07 11.46 -8.27
C LYS A 50 -1.57 11.79 -8.20
N LEU A 51 -1.93 13.04 -7.94
CA LEU A 51 -3.33 13.46 -7.86
C LEU A 51 -4.05 13.48 -9.23
N ILE A 52 -3.32 13.42 -10.36
CA ILE A 52 -3.91 13.27 -11.70
C ILE A 52 -4.80 12.03 -11.76
N LEU A 53 -4.36 10.89 -11.21
CA LEU A 53 -5.14 9.65 -11.13
C LEU A 53 -6.54 9.90 -10.55
N PHE A 54 -6.62 10.64 -9.46
CA PHE A 54 -7.88 10.90 -8.75
C PHE A 54 -8.70 11.98 -9.42
N ASN A 55 -8.06 13.00 -9.96
CA ASN A 55 -8.75 14.13 -10.61
C ASN A 55 -9.29 13.77 -11.99
N LYS A 56 -8.50 13.06 -12.83
CA LYS A 56 -8.83 12.81 -14.23
C LYS A 56 -9.43 11.42 -14.45
N LEU A 57 -8.79 10.37 -13.93
CA LEU A 57 -9.09 8.99 -14.30
C LEU A 57 -10.13 8.32 -13.39
N LEU A 58 -10.24 8.74 -12.14
CA LEU A 58 -11.24 8.22 -11.22
C LEU A 58 -12.62 8.79 -11.58
N LEU A 59 -13.59 7.91 -11.83
CA LEU A 59 -14.97 8.28 -12.15
C LEU A 59 -15.60 9.12 -11.03
N ASN A 60 -16.50 10.02 -11.37
CA ASN A 60 -17.37 10.66 -10.39
C ASN A 60 -18.20 9.60 -9.64
N LYS A 61 -18.44 9.80 -8.36
CA LYS A 61 -19.08 8.82 -7.46
C LYS A 61 -18.32 7.50 -7.32
N GLY A 62 -17.08 7.43 -7.80
CA GLY A 62 -16.17 6.30 -7.59
C GLY A 62 -15.68 6.19 -6.15
N ASN A 63 -14.76 5.26 -5.90
CA ASN A 63 -14.21 4.99 -4.59
C ASN A 63 -12.78 5.52 -4.49
N ILE A 64 -12.47 6.23 -3.40
CA ILE A 64 -11.11 6.62 -3.04
C ILE A 64 -10.72 5.93 -1.74
N ILE A 65 -9.53 5.33 -1.70
CA ILE A 65 -8.99 4.65 -0.52
C ILE A 65 -7.67 5.29 -0.14
N PHE A 66 -7.48 5.66 1.13
CA PHE A 66 -6.22 6.14 1.66
C PHE A 66 -6.08 5.85 3.16
N GLU A 67 -4.87 6.02 3.71
CA GLU A 67 -4.62 5.84 5.13
C GLU A 67 -5.14 7.05 5.93
N ASN A 68 -5.78 6.78 7.06
CA ASN A 68 -6.26 7.82 7.98
C ASN A 68 -5.07 8.61 8.55
N GLY A 69 -5.17 9.94 8.55
CA GLY A 69 -4.16 10.82 9.13
C GLY A 69 -2.92 11.06 8.26
N ILE A 70 -2.92 10.67 6.99
CA ILE A 70 -1.80 11.00 6.08
C ILE A 70 -1.73 12.50 5.79
N SER A 71 -0.53 12.99 5.53
CA SER A 71 -0.28 14.43 5.26
C SER A 71 -1.11 14.98 4.10
N GLN A 72 -1.45 14.15 3.11
CA GLN A 72 -2.22 14.52 1.91
C GLN A 72 -3.74 14.36 2.08
N GLU A 73 -4.20 14.11 3.29
CA GLU A 73 -5.62 13.86 3.56
C GLU A 73 -6.51 15.04 3.15
N LYS A 74 -6.04 16.27 3.34
CA LYS A 74 -6.77 17.49 2.97
C LYS A 74 -7.02 17.56 1.45
N GLU A 75 -5.99 17.31 0.65
CA GLU A 75 -6.07 17.31 -0.81
C GLU A 75 -6.99 16.21 -1.32
N LEU A 76 -6.86 14.99 -0.77
CA LEU A 76 -7.71 13.86 -1.15
C LEU A 76 -9.17 14.08 -0.78
N ASN A 77 -9.45 14.67 0.38
CA ASN A 77 -10.79 15.03 0.79
C ASN A 77 -11.41 16.12 -0.10
N ASN A 78 -10.64 17.11 -0.54
CA ASN A 78 -11.09 18.14 -1.48
C ASN A 78 -11.50 17.52 -2.83
N ILE A 79 -10.66 16.61 -3.36
CA ILE A 79 -10.98 15.86 -4.59
C ILE A 79 -12.24 15.02 -4.39
N SER A 80 -12.32 14.34 -3.25
CA SER A 80 -13.48 13.50 -2.91
C SER A 80 -14.78 14.31 -2.91
N LYS A 81 -14.80 15.48 -2.28
CA LYS A 81 -15.96 16.38 -2.26
C LYS A 81 -16.32 16.84 -3.68
N LYS A 82 -15.35 17.35 -4.45
CA LYS A 82 -15.54 17.84 -5.82
C LYS A 82 -16.15 16.79 -6.75
N LYS A 83 -15.69 15.55 -6.67
CA LYS A 83 -16.13 14.44 -7.53
C LYS A 83 -17.21 13.57 -6.91
N LYS A 84 -17.70 13.92 -5.71
CA LYS A 84 -18.68 13.15 -4.92
C LYS A 84 -18.24 11.68 -4.73
N LEU A 85 -16.94 11.46 -4.43
CA LEU A 85 -16.38 10.13 -4.24
C LEU A 85 -16.83 9.54 -2.90
N LYS A 86 -16.93 8.21 -2.85
CA LYS A 86 -17.03 7.46 -1.61
C LYS A 86 -15.64 7.29 -1.01
N THR A 87 -15.43 7.85 0.17
CA THR A 87 -14.12 7.84 0.85
C THR A 87 -14.05 6.68 1.82
N TYR A 88 -13.00 5.88 1.70
CA TYR A 88 -12.70 4.75 2.56
C TYR A 88 -11.31 4.93 3.16
N LYS A 89 -11.20 4.81 4.46
CA LYS A 89 -9.93 4.96 5.19
C LYS A 89 -9.48 3.63 5.76
N ILE A 90 -8.17 3.44 5.78
CA ILE A 90 -7.49 2.33 6.45
C ILE A 90 -6.63 2.90 7.56
N GLY A 91 -6.57 2.27 8.71
CA GLY A 91 -5.73 2.72 9.82
C GLY A 91 -6.20 2.19 11.15
N ASN A 92 -6.14 3.05 12.16
CA ASN A 92 -6.58 2.76 13.51
C ASN A 92 -8.09 3.10 13.66
N GLU A 93 -8.52 3.37 14.89
CA GLU A 93 -9.92 3.64 15.23
C GLU A 93 -10.60 4.63 14.27
N ASN A 94 -11.90 4.41 14.01
CA ASN A 94 -12.73 5.18 13.08
C ASN A 94 -12.38 5.03 11.58
N SER A 95 -11.58 4.04 11.22
CA SER A 95 -11.32 3.70 9.82
C SER A 95 -12.28 2.61 9.31
N PHE A 96 -12.50 2.55 7.99
CA PHE A 96 -13.34 1.53 7.37
C PHE A 96 -12.72 0.13 7.50
N ILE A 97 -11.39 0.03 7.36
CA ILE A 97 -10.58 -1.07 7.87
C ILE A 97 -9.78 -0.54 9.06
N ASN A 98 -10.02 -1.11 10.23
CA ASN A 98 -9.28 -0.82 11.44
C ASN A 98 -8.31 -1.98 11.72
N LEU A 99 -7.00 -1.70 11.61
CA LEU A 99 -5.95 -2.63 12.00
C LEU A 99 -5.83 -2.65 13.54
N LYS A 100 -6.27 -3.75 14.16
CA LYS A 100 -6.28 -3.88 15.62
C LYS A 100 -4.96 -4.37 16.17
N LYS A 101 -4.38 -5.42 15.59
CA LYS A 101 -3.16 -6.07 16.10
C LYS A 101 -2.44 -6.86 15.03
N ILE A 102 -1.12 -6.79 15.04
CA ILE A 102 -0.23 -7.72 14.34
C ILE A 102 0.48 -8.56 15.40
N GLN A 103 0.28 -9.86 15.39
CA GLN A 103 0.88 -10.81 16.32
C GLN A 103 1.84 -11.71 15.56
N LYS A 104 3.11 -11.73 15.96
CA LYS A 104 4.09 -12.65 15.40
C LYS A 104 3.91 -14.04 16.02
N ILE A 105 3.83 -15.06 15.17
CA ILE A 105 3.69 -16.47 15.56
C ILE A 105 4.71 -17.24 14.73
N ASN A 106 5.89 -17.52 15.28
CA ASN A 106 7.02 -18.10 14.57
C ASN A 106 7.40 -17.28 13.32
N ASP A 107 7.41 -17.89 12.14
CA ASP A 107 7.74 -17.26 10.85
C ASP A 107 6.55 -16.58 10.16
N LYS A 108 5.37 -16.53 10.79
CA LYS A 108 4.16 -15.88 10.25
C LYS A 108 3.64 -14.81 11.21
N LYS A 109 2.83 -13.94 10.67
CA LYS A 109 2.07 -12.93 11.43
C LYS A 109 0.60 -13.27 11.37
N ARG A 110 -0.08 -13.16 12.49
CA ARG A 110 -1.54 -13.15 12.55
C ARG A 110 -2.00 -11.69 12.65
N ILE A 111 -2.75 -11.28 11.66
CA ILE A 111 -3.26 -9.93 11.53
C ILE A 111 -4.72 -9.92 11.96
N HIS A 112 -5.04 -9.07 12.94
CA HIS A 112 -6.40 -8.85 13.43
C HIS A 112 -6.86 -7.46 12.96
N PHE A 113 -8.00 -7.41 12.31
CA PHE A 113 -8.59 -6.17 11.81
C PHE A 113 -10.11 -6.23 11.86
N SER A 114 -10.75 -5.07 11.82
CA SER A 114 -12.19 -5.01 11.59
C SER A 114 -12.53 -4.37 10.26
N LEU A 115 -13.58 -4.84 9.62
CA LEU A 115 -14.20 -4.29 8.42
C LEU A 115 -15.68 -4.15 8.69
N LEU A 116 -16.25 -2.95 8.54
CA LEU A 116 -17.64 -2.68 8.87
C LEU A 116 -18.00 -3.09 10.30
N LYS A 117 -17.14 -2.82 11.26
CA LYS A 117 -17.28 -3.18 12.69
C LYS A 117 -17.30 -4.69 12.98
N LYS A 118 -17.10 -5.55 11.99
CA LYS A 118 -16.95 -6.98 12.15
C LYS A 118 -15.47 -7.37 12.17
N ASP A 119 -15.10 -8.24 13.11
CA ASP A 119 -13.72 -8.65 13.32
C ASP A 119 -13.34 -9.83 12.42
N TYR A 120 -12.13 -9.74 11.90
CA TYR A 120 -11.53 -10.74 11.03
C TYR A 120 -10.06 -10.96 11.40
N SER A 121 -9.53 -12.12 11.03
CA SER A 121 -8.09 -12.35 11.10
C SER A 121 -7.62 -13.20 9.93
N PHE A 122 -6.34 -13.03 9.57
CA PHE A 122 -5.65 -13.88 8.60
C PHE A 122 -4.17 -14.03 8.97
N ASN A 123 -3.53 -15.03 8.38
CA ASN A 123 -2.09 -15.24 8.53
C ASN A 123 -1.37 -14.73 7.29
N SER A 124 -0.16 -14.15 7.48
CA SER A 124 0.71 -13.68 6.40
C SER A 124 2.17 -13.98 6.72
N TYR A 125 2.96 -14.24 5.68
CA TYR A 125 4.42 -14.39 5.75
C TYR A 125 5.16 -13.12 5.29
N LEU A 126 4.44 -12.05 4.97
CA LEU A 126 5.03 -10.81 4.51
C LEU A 126 5.83 -10.13 5.63
N ILE A 127 7.02 -9.65 5.30
CA ILE A 127 7.93 -8.96 6.21
C ILE A 127 7.53 -7.48 6.29
N GLY A 128 7.58 -6.93 7.51
CA GLY A 128 7.30 -5.52 7.80
C GLY A 128 5.83 -5.16 7.87
N SER A 129 5.52 -4.16 8.68
CA SER A 129 4.17 -3.61 8.83
C SER A 129 3.69 -2.91 7.57
N ILE A 130 4.62 -2.35 6.77
CA ILE A 130 4.30 -1.69 5.50
C ILE A 130 3.67 -2.65 4.48
N GLN A 131 4.16 -3.90 4.39
CA GLN A 131 3.56 -4.89 3.50
C GLN A 131 2.18 -5.33 3.97
N ILE A 132 1.98 -5.47 5.29
CA ILE A 132 0.67 -5.77 5.86
C ILE A 132 -0.32 -4.64 5.56
N LYS A 133 0.10 -3.39 5.67
CA LYS A 133 -0.71 -2.23 5.30
C LYS A 133 -1.11 -2.28 3.82
N ASN A 134 -0.15 -2.53 2.92
CA ASN A 134 -0.43 -2.68 1.49
C ASN A 134 -1.41 -3.83 1.21
N LEU A 135 -1.32 -4.93 1.98
CA LEU A 135 -2.24 -6.05 1.88
C LEU A 135 -3.65 -5.66 2.31
N LEU A 136 -3.82 -4.86 3.36
CA LEU A 136 -5.13 -4.33 3.77
C LEU A 136 -5.73 -3.38 2.72
N PHE A 137 -4.91 -2.57 2.02
CA PHE A 137 -5.36 -1.82 0.85
C PHE A 137 -5.90 -2.74 -0.25
N ALA A 138 -5.20 -3.85 -0.53
CA ALA A 138 -5.64 -4.83 -1.52
C ALA A 138 -6.93 -5.55 -1.09
N VAL A 139 -7.07 -5.90 0.19
CA VAL A 139 -8.30 -6.46 0.77
C VAL A 139 -9.48 -5.53 0.52
N LEU A 140 -9.31 -4.25 0.85
CA LEU A 140 -10.39 -3.27 0.68
C LEU A 140 -10.73 -3.04 -0.79
N ALA A 141 -9.74 -2.96 -1.66
CA ALA A 141 -9.96 -2.82 -3.10
C ALA A 141 -10.74 -4.02 -3.68
N ALA A 142 -10.37 -5.24 -3.30
CA ALA A 142 -11.06 -6.46 -3.72
C ALA A 142 -12.51 -6.50 -3.19
N TYR A 143 -12.71 -6.14 -1.92
CA TYR A 143 -14.03 -6.06 -1.31
C TYR A 143 -14.94 -5.05 -2.03
N LEU A 144 -14.43 -3.84 -2.30
CA LEU A 144 -15.18 -2.81 -3.03
C LEU A 144 -15.41 -3.16 -4.52
N SER A 145 -14.65 -4.10 -5.03
CA SER A 145 -14.85 -4.68 -6.38
C SER A 145 -15.89 -5.82 -6.38
N GLY A 146 -16.52 -6.11 -5.23
CA GLY A 146 -17.59 -7.10 -5.13
C GLY A 146 -17.12 -8.50 -4.73
N VAL A 147 -15.83 -8.70 -4.41
CA VAL A 147 -15.36 -10.01 -3.92
C VAL A 147 -15.79 -10.21 -2.48
N LYS A 148 -16.43 -11.34 -2.18
CA LYS A 148 -16.86 -11.69 -0.82
C LYS A 148 -15.68 -11.78 0.13
N ILE A 149 -15.82 -11.25 1.35
CA ILE A 149 -14.73 -11.21 2.33
C ILE A 149 -14.19 -12.60 2.65
N ASP A 150 -15.02 -13.62 2.75
CA ASP A 150 -14.59 -14.98 3.02
C ASP A 150 -13.71 -15.55 1.90
N THR A 151 -13.98 -15.17 0.64
CA THR A 151 -13.14 -15.55 -0.51
C THR A 151 -11.80 -14.84 -0.44
N ILE A 152 -11.77 -13.57 -0.06
CA ILE A 152 -10.53 -12.81 0.15
C ILE A 152 -9.70 -13.49 1.24
N LEU A 153 -10.30 -13.77 2.39
CA LEU A 153 -9.61 -14.35 3.56
C LEU A 153 -9.09 -15.77 3.31
N ARG A 154 -9.78 -16.60 2.55
CA ARG A 154 -9.29 -17.94 2.16
C ARG A 154 -8.03 -17.89 1.27
N ASN A 155 -7.84 -16.82 0.52
CA ASN A 155 -6.74 -16.71 -0.44
C ASN A 155 -5.61 -15.78 0.02
N ILE A 156 -5.85 -14.89 0.97
CA ILE A 156 -4.89 -13.89 1.40
C ILE A 156 -3.60 -14.48 1.98
N SER A 157 -3.68 -15.62 2.66
CA SER A 157 -2.51 -16.31 3.21
C SER A 157 -1.57 -16.88 2.13
N LYS A 158 -2.05 -16.99 0.89
CA LYS A 158 -1.27 -17.44 -0.27
C LYS A 158 -0.50 -16.30 -0.95
N VAL A 159 -0.75 -15.04 -0.54
CA VAL A 159 -0.08 -13.88 -1.11
C VAL A 159 1.40 -13.92 -0.75
N LYS A 160 2.24 -13.92 -1.77
CA LYS A 160 3.70 -13.87 -1.66
C LYS A 160 4.20 -12.42 -1.75
N PRO A 161 5.40 -12.12 -1.22
CA PRO A 161 6.03 -10.83 -1.44
C PRO A 161 6.16 -10.57 -2.95
N VAL A 162 6.08 -9.31 -3.33
CA VAL A 162 6.47 -8.90 -4.68
C VAL A 162 7.99 -9.02 -4.78
N ASN A 163 8.50 -9.55 -5.89
CA ASN A 163 9.94 -9.73 -6.10
C ASN A 163 10.70 -8.42 -5.83
N GLY A 164 11.73 -8.51 -4.99
CA GLY A 164 12.52 -7.35 -4.58
C GLY A 164 11.81 -6.36 -3.66
N ARG A 165 10.80 -6.79 -2.91
CA ARG A 165 10.10 -5.98 -1.90
C ARG A 165 10.03 -6.71 -0.58
N LEU A 166 11.01 -6.45 0.32
CA LEU A 166 11.19 -7.17 1.58
C LEU A 166 11.07 -8.69 1.37
N GLU A 167 11.63 -9.18 0.27
CA GLU A 167 11.56 -10.56 -0.15
C GLU A 167 12.66 -11.36 0.53
N GLN A 168 12.29 -12.36 1.33
CA GLN A 168 13.28 -13.30 1.85
C GLN A 168 13.66 -14.29 0.75
N ILE A 169 14.89 -14.18 0.23
CA ILE A 169 15.41 -15.02 -0.86
C ILE A 169 16.23 -16.21 -0.35
N GLY A 170 16.59 -16.24 0.94
CA GLY A 170 17.35 -17.34 1.49
C GLY A 170 17.63 -17.22 2.99
N LYS A 171 18.28 -18.27 3.50
CA LYS A 171 18.89 -18.31 4.84
C LYS A 171 20.31 -18.86 4.71
N LEU A 172 21.24 -18.24 5.40
CA LEU A 172 22.63 -18.71 5.49
C LEU A 172 22.78 -19.86 6.50
N LYS A 173 23.93 -20.54 6.51
CA LYS A 173 24.23 -21.64 7.45
C LYS A 173 24.11 -21.23 8.93
N ASN A 174 24.46 -19.99 9.26
CA ASN A 174 24.30 -19.39 10.59
C ASN A 174 22.86 -18.93 10.90
N LYS A 175 21.88 -19.35 10.12
CA LYS A 175 20.45 -18.98 10.20
C LYS A 175 20.14 -17.52 9.88
N SER A 176 21.12 -16.70 9.49
CA SER A 176 20.86 -15.33 9.02
C SER A 176 19.99 -15.33 7.77
N ARG A 177 19.05 -14.40 7.70
CA ARG A 177 18.12 -14.26 6.58
C ARG A 177 18.71 -13.34 5.52
N VAL A 178 18.54 -13.70 4.26
CA VAL A 178 18.88 -12.84 3.12
C VAL A 178 17.59 -12.23 2.60
N ILE A 179 17.48 -10.91 2.73
CA ILE A 179 16.29 -10.15 2.32
C ILE A 179 16.67 -9.23 1.17
N LEU A 180 15.91 -9.32 0.08
CA LEU A 180 16.05 -8.48 -1.10
C LEU A 180 15.01 -7.36 -1.08
N ASP A 181 15.47 -6.12 -1.23
CA ASP A 181 14.60 -4.96 -1.43
C ASP A 181 15.18 -3.99 -2.46
N TYR A 182 14.32 -3.26 -3.12
CA TYR A 182 14.67 -2.28 -4.14
C TYR A 182 14.98 -0.88 -3.56
N ALA A 183 14.97 -0.72 -2.26
CA ALA A 183 15.23 0.57 -1.60
C ALA A 183 16.61 1.12 -2.02
N HIS A 184 16.63 2.33 -2.57
CA HIS A 184 17.84 3.00 -3.08
C HIS A 184 17.91 4.48 -2.69
N THR A 185 16.95 4.96 -1.87
CA THR A 185 16.98 6.29 -1.26
C THR A 185 17.16 6.19 0.25
N PRO A 186 17.72 7.20 0.94
CA PRO A 186 17.89 7.16 2.40
C PRO A 186 16.59 6.87 3.15
N ASP A 187 15.49 7.51 2.78
CA ASP A 187 14.18 7.31 3.42
C ASP A 187 13.63 5.89 3.18
N ALA A 188 13.80 5.36 1.95
CA ALA A 188 13.40 4.00 1.64
C ALA A 188 14.24 2.98 2.41
N LEU A 189 15.57 3.13 2.47
CA LEU A 189 16.47 2.27 3.24
C LEU A 189 16.12 2.30 4.73
N LYS A 190 15.91 3.49 5.31
CA LYS A 190 15.48 3.64 6.71
C LYS A 190 14.19 2.89 6.97
N THR A 191 13.21 3.00 6.07
CA THR A 191 11.93 2.30 6.17
C THR A 191 12.12 0.79 6.12
N VAL A 192 12.89 0.27 5.17
CA VAL A 192 13.17 -1.17 5.04
C VAL A 192 13.87 -1.70 6.29
N ILE A 193 14.92 -1.05 6.75
CA ILE A 193 15.68 -1.46 7.94
C ILE A 193 14.77 -1.45 9.18
N SER A 194 13.93 -0.43 9.35
CA SER A 194 12.97 -0.36 10.47
C SER A 194 11.98 -1.51 10.44
N ASN A 195 11.43 -1.84 9.26
CA ASN A 195 10.50 -2.96 9.10
C ASN A 195 11.17 -4.33 9.34
N ILE A 196 12.47 -4.48 8.96
CA ILE A 196 13.23 -5.69 9.24
C ILE A 196 13.50 -5.82 10.75
N LYS A 197 13.90 -4.72 11.43
CA LYS A 197 14.13 -4.71 12.88
C LYS A 197 12.84 -4.99 13.68
N GLU A 198 11.70 -4.50 13.21
CA GLU A 198 10.39 -4.80 13.82
C GLU A 198 10.12 -6.32 13.81
N ASP A 199 10.41 -6.98 12.71
CA ASP A 199 10.16 -8.41 12.56
C ASP A 199 11.27 -9.30 13.13
N TYR A 200 12.50 -8.83 13.08
CA TYR A 200 13.69 -9.55 13.53
C TYR A 200 14.53 -8.63 14.42
N PRO A 201 14.07 -8.36 15.66
CA PRO A 201 14.88 -7.61 16.60
C PRO A 201 16.22 -8.35 16.78
N LEU A 202 17.30 -7.60 16.78
CA LEU A 202 18.62 -8.14 17.07
C LEU A 202 18.57 -8.72 18.48
N SER A 203 18.71 -10.01 18.58
CA SER A 203 18.91 -10.74 19.84
C SER A 203 20.35 -10.56 20.30
#